data_6b553765b7751295d9fd838c2114e7f5
#
_entry.id   6b553765b7751295d9fd838c2114e7f5
#
_cell.length_a   1.000
_cell.length_b   1.000
_cell.length_c   1.000
_cell.angle_alpha   90.00
_cell.angle_beta   90.00
_cell.angle_gamma   90.00
#
_symmetry.space_group_name_H-M   'P 1'
#
loop_
_entity.id
_entity.type
_entity.pdbx_description
1 polymer ?
#
loop_
_entity_poly.entity_id
_entity_poly.type
_entity_poly.pdbx_seq_one_letter_code
_entity_poly.pdbx_strand_id
1 'polypeptide(L)'
;MNRVMIIGCGGAGKSTLARKLGEKTGLSVVHLDQIWWAPGHWQHIEKPEFDEKLALELEKPQWILDGNFNRTIELRLERCDTVIYLDYPRLVCLKNWLGRVIQNWGHHRADMAEGCNEWFDPEMAKWIWNFNKQNRARYYELLDRARDKNVIILKSRRQAERFLDGL
;
A
#
# COMPACT_ATOMS: atom_id res chain seq x y z
N MET A 1 -15.64 -4.54 -8.56
CA MET A 1 -14.51 -4.02 -7.74
C MET A 1 -15.10 -3.46 -6.46
N ASN A 2 -15.11 -4.28 -5.40
CA ASN A 2 -15.65 -3.93 -4.09
C ASN A 2 -14.60 -4.08 -2.99
N ARG A 3 -13.71 -5.05 -3.12
CA ARG A 3 -12.66 -5.37 -2.13
C ARG A 3 -11.29 -5.32 -2.82
N VAL A 4 -10.61 -4.19 -2.67
CA VAL A 4 -9.40 -3.87 -3.42
C VAL A 4 -8.17 -3.95 -2.52
N MET A 5 -7.19 -4.75 -2.90
CA MET A 5 -5.88 -4.78 -2.29
C MET A 5 -4.87 -4.03 -3.17
N ILE A 6 -4.16 -3.04 -2.60
CA ILE A 6 -3.12 -2.27 -3.30
C ILE A 6 -1.76 -2.59 -2.69
N ILE A 7 -0.84 -3.09 -3.52
CA ILE A 7 0.53 -3.46 -3.14
C ILE A 7 1.57 -2.80 -4.05
N GLY A 8 2.81 -2.73 -3.60
CA GLY A 8 3.91 -2.13 -4.37
C GLY A 8 4.98 -1.50 -3.48
N CYS A 9 6.06 -1.05 -4.07
CA CYS A 9 7.20 -0.45 -3.35
C CYS A 9 6.81 0.81 -2.55
N GLY A 10 7.56 1.13 -1.49
CA GLY A 10 7.52 2.45 -0.86
C GLY A 10 7.82 3.55 -1.89
N GLY A 11 7.09 4.66 -1.88
CA GLY A 11 7.22 5.71 -2.89
C GLY A 11 6.59 5.41 -4.26
N ALA A 12 5.97 4.23 -4.46
CA ALA A 12 5.23 3.94 -5.69
C ALA A 12 3.88 4.69 -5.80
N GLY A 13 3.42 5.33 -4.72
CA GLY A 13 2.18 6.10 -4.73
C GLY A 13 0.92 5.31 -4.40
N LYS A 14 1.05 4.18 -3.68
CA LYS A 14 -0.08 3.33 -3.25
C LYS A 14 -1.16 4.12 -2.52
N SER A 15 -0.79 4.86 -1.49
CA SER A 15 -1.74 5.63 -0.65
C SER A 15 -2.42 6.74 -1.46
N THR A 16 -1.70 7.36 -2.39
CA THR A 16 -2.29 8.34 -3.33
C THR A 16 -3.30 7.68 -4.25
N LEU A 17 -2.96 6.51 -4.80
CA LEU A 17 -3.89 5.74 -5.64
C LEU A 17 -5.12 5.29 -4.84
N ALA A 18 -4.91 4.76 -3.63
CA ALA A 18 -5.99 4.32 -2.76
C ALA A 18 -7.00 5.43 -2.47
N ARG A 19 -6.50 6.61 -2.09
CA ARG A 19 -7.35 7.77 -1.82
C ARG A 19 -8.14 8.22 -3.06
N LYS A 20 -7.47 8.38 -4.21
CA LYS A 20 -8.14 8.77 -5.47
C LYS A 20 -9.16 7.73 -5.93
N LEU A 21 -8.85 6.45 -5.74
CA LEU A 21 -9.78 5.36 -6.04
C LEU A 21 -10.99 5.42 -5.13
N GLY A 22 -10.79 5.63 -3.82
CA GLY A 22 -11.87 5.81 -2.86
C GLY A 22 -12.76 7.00 -3.19
N GLU A 23 -12.18 8.15 -3.56
CA GLU A 23 -12.90 9.36 -4.00
C GLU A 23 -13.79 9.09 -5.22
N LYS A 24 -13.31 8.26 -6.18
CA LYS A 24 -14.07 7.94 -7.40
C LYS A 24 -15.13 6.85 -7.21
N THR A 25 -14.86 5.88 -6.35
CA THR A 25 -15.72 4.69 -6.20
C THR A 25 -16.65 4.76 -4.99
N GLY A 26 -16.39 5.66 -4.06
CA GLY A 26 -17.08 5.71 -2.76
C GLY A 26 -16.64 4.63 -1.77
N LEU A 27 -15.63 3.82 -2.10
CA LEU A 27 -15.12 2.77 -1.23
C LEU A 27 -14.29 3.36 -0.08
N SER A 28 -14.46 2.81 1.11
CA SER A 28 -13.65 3.18 2.28
C SER A 28 -12.20 2.76 2.09
N VAL A 29 -11.27 3.67 2.35
CA VAL A 29 -9.83 3.43 2.29
C VAL A 29 -9.26 3.14 3.67
N VAL A 30 -8.53 2.05 3.80
CA VAL A 30 -7.81 1.65 5.00
C VAL A 30 -6.32 1.57 4.70
N HIS A 31 -5.54 2.44 5.30
CA HIS A 31 -4.09 2.41 5.24
C HIS A 31 -3.56 1.48 6.33
N LEU A 32 -2.95 0.36 5.97
CA LEU A 32 -2.43 -0.60 6.95
C LEU A 32 -1.34 -0.01 7.86
N ASP A 33 -0.62 1.01 7.37
CA ASP A 33 0.35 1.74 8.19
C ASP A 33 -0.32 2.50 9.34
N GLN A 34 -1.57 2.98 9.19
CA GLN A 34 -2.33 3.59 10.29
C GLN A 34 -2.71 2.58 11.38
N ILE A 35 -2.94 1.32 11.00
CA ILE A 35 -3.25 0.25 11.95
C ILE A 35 -2.00 -0.26 12.66
N TRP A 36 -0.88 -0.36 11.92
CA TRP A 36 0.35 -0.96 12.39
C TRP A 36 1.11 -0.09 13.39
N TRP A 37 1.18 1.22 13.13
CA TRP A 37 1.91 2.14 13.98
C TRP A 37 1.05 2.66 15.13
N ALA A 38 1.60 2.62 16.35
CA ALA A 38 0.96 3.22 17.51
C ALA A 38 1.01 4.75 17.41
N PRO A 39 -0.05 5.47 17.84
CA PRO A 39 -0.04 6.93 17.85
C PRO A 39 1.12 7.51 18.67
N GLY A 40 1.73 8.58 18.15
CA GLY A 40 2.75 9.37 18.85
C GLY A 40 4.19 8.91 18.67
N HIS A 41 4.42 7.68 18.21
CA HIS A 41 5.76 7.15 18.06
C HIS A 41 5.84 6.16 16.88
N TRP A 42 7.04 6.01 16.28
CA TRP A 42 7.36 4.96 15.33
C TRP A 42 7.52 3.59 16.02
N GLN A 43 6.57 3.25 16.88
CA GLN A 43 6.46 1.95 17.53
C GLN A 43 5.24 1.24 16.97
N HIS A 44 5.43 -0.02 16.60
CA HIS A 44 4.31 -0.81 16.10
C HIS A 44 3.51 -1.42 17.25
N ILE A 45 2.23 -1.65 17.00
CA ILE A 45 1.39 -2.45 17.89
C ILE A 45 1.80 -3.93 17.83
N GLU A 46 1.32 -4.73 18.76
CA GLU A 46 1.55 -6.18 18.76
C GLU A 46 0.89 -6.85 17.55
N LYS A 47 1.52 -7.91 17.03
CA LYS A 47 1.02 -8.64 15.85
C LYS A 47 -0.40 -9.16 16.02
N PRO A 48 -0.80 -9.78 17.16
CA PRO A 48 -2.18 -10.21 17.37
C PRO A 48 -3.19 -9.07 17.28
N GLU A 49 -2.87 -7.92 17.86
CA GLU A 49 -3.73 -6.73 17.81
C GLU A 49 -3.91 -6.23 16.37
N PHE A 50 -2.81 -6.22 15.59
CA PHE A 50 -2.89 -5.87 14.17
C PHE A 50 -3.78 -6.87 13.41
N ASP A 51 -3.64 -8.17 13.70
CA ASP A 51 -4.42 -9.21 13.02
C ASP A 51 -5.92 -9.10 13.33
N GLU A 52 -6.28 -8.81 14.57
CA GLU A 52 -7.67 -8.58 14.98
C GLU A 52 -8.27 -7.36 14.25
N LYS A 53 -7.55 -6.23 14.24
CA LYS A 53 -7.99 -5.02 13.53
C LYS A 53 -8.12 -5.26 12.03
N LEU A 54 -7.17 -5.95 11.42
CA LEU A 54 -7.22 -6.31 10.01
C LEU A 54 -8.40 -7.24 9.71
N ALA A 55 -8.67 -8.24 10.56
CA ALA A 55 -9.77 -9.17 10.39
C ALA A 55 -11.11 -8.43 10.33
N LEU A 56 -11.33 -7.46 11.23
CA LEU A 56 -12.54 -6.62 11.24
C LEU A 56 -12.70 -5.83 9.92
N GLU A 57 -11.62 -5.33 9.36
CA GLU A 57 -11.67 -4.63 8.07
C GLU A 57 -12.00 -5.60 6.92
N LEU A 58 -11.46 -6.82 6.93
CA LEU A 58 -11.69 -7.83 5.92
C LEU A 58 -13.11 -8.42 5.91
N GLU A 59 -13.85 -8.34 7.02
CA GLU A 59 -15.24 -8.77 7.12
C GLU A 59 -16.21 -7.79 6.44
N LYS A 60 -15.80 -6.54 6.24
CA LYS A 60 -16.62 -5.54 5.57
C LYS A 60 -16.89 -5.93 4.11
N PRO A 61 -18.08 -5.61 3.58
CA PRO A 61 -18.43 -5.96 2.19
C PRO A 61 -17.62 -5.18 1.14
N GLN A 62 -17.10 -4.01 1.53
CA GLN A 62 -16.42 -3.08 0.63
C GLN A 62 -15.25 -2.40 1.33
N TRP A 63 -14.07 -2.38 0.68
CA TRP A 63 -12.88 -1.71 1.18
C TRP A 63 -11.79 -1.55 0.12
N ILE A 64 -10.88 -0.61 0.35
CA ILE A 64 -9.59 -0.49 -0.31
C ILE A 64 -8.52 -0.63 0.77
N LEU A 65 -7.72 -1.68 0.73
CA LEU A 65 -6.61 -1.91 1.66
C LEU A 65 -5.28 -1.55 1.00
N ASP A 66 -4.61 -0.53 1.53
CA ASP A 66 -3.30 -0.06 1.08
C ASP A 66 -2.20 -0.50 2.04
N GLY A 67 -1.21 -1.20 1.52
CA GLY A 67 -0.02 -1.62 2.26
C GLY A 67 0.49 -3.01 1.88
N ASN A 68 1.80 -3.22 2.04
CA ASN A 68 2.43 -4.50 1.67
C ASN A 68 2.17 -5.59 2.71
N PHE A 69 2.65 -5.43 3.93
CA PHE A 69 2.49 -6.39 5.05
C PHE A 69 2.49 -7.86 4.60
N ASN A 70 3.66 -8.33 4.14
CA ASN A 70 3.84 -9.64 3.49
C ASN A 70 3.30 -10.83 4.31
N ARG A 71 3.25 -10.71 5.64
CA ARG A 71 2.72 -11.73 6.55
C ARG A 71 1.21 -11.99 6.35
N THR A 72 0.46 -10.94 6.02
CA THR A 72 -1.00 -11.02 5.85
C THR A 72 -1.45 -10.95 4.39
N ILE A 73 -0.52 -10.96 3.44
CA ILE A 73 -0.83 -10.73 2.03
C ILE A 73 -1.72 -11.82 1.43
N GLU A 74 -1.50 -13.09 1.83
CA GLU A 74 -2.30 -14.21 1.35
C GLU A 74 -3.74 -14.16 1.89
N LEU A 75 -3.92 -13.87 3.19
CA LEU A 75 -5.23 -13.69 3.79
C LEU A 75 -6.03 -12.56 3.10
N ARG A 76 -5.38 -11.45 2.80
CA ARG A 76 -6.01 -10.32 2.08
C ARG A 76 -6.33 -10.68 0.64
N LEU A 77 -5.46 -11.47 0.00
CA LEU A 77 -5.67 -11.94 -1.35
C LEU A 77 -6.90 -12.85 -1.43
N GLU A 78 -7.10 -13.75 -0.48
CA GLU A 78 -8.28 -14.63 -0.42
C GLU A 78 -9.59 -13.83 -0.33
N ARG A 79 -9.58 -12.71 0.38
CA ARG A 79 -10.76 -11.88 0.64
C ARG A 79 -11.03 -10.81 -0.39
N CYS A 80 -10.05 -10.39 -1.19
CA CYS A 80 -10.22 -9.36 -2.21
C CYS A 80 -10.87 -9.93 -3.49
N ASP A 81 -11.49 -9.05 -4.27
CA ASP A 81 -11.93 -9.30 -5.64
C ASP A 81 -11.01 -8.64 -6.68
N THR A 82 -10.21 -7.69 -6.25
CA THR A 82 -9.31 -6.91 -7.11
C THR A 82 -7.97 -6.70 -6.44
N VAL A 83 -6.89 -6.92 -7.17
CA VAL A 83 -5.51 -6.63 -6.75
C VAL A 83 -4.90 -5.63 -7.69
N ILE A 84 -4.38 -4.53 -7.13
CA ILE A 84 -3.63 -3.53 -7.89
C ILE A 84 -2.17 -3.57 -7.42
N TYR A 85 -1.28 -3.92 -8.34
CA TYR A 85 0.17 -3.94 -8.08
C TYR A 85 0.87 -2.78 -8.79
N LEU A 86 1.49 -1.89 -8.00
CA LEU A 86 2.33 -0.81 -8.52
C LEU A 86 3.77 -1.32 -8.70
N ASP A 87 4.08 -1.85 -9.90
CA ASP A 87 5.39 -2.39 -10.27
C ASP A 87 6.29 -1.29 -10.87
N TYR A 88 6.60 -0.27 -10.09
CA TYR A 88 7.41 0.85 -10.53
C TYR A 88 8.91 0.57 -10.41
N PRO A 89 9.74 1.14 -11.31
CA PRO A 89 11.19 1.08 -11.19
C PRO A 89 11.68 1.66 -9.86
N ARG A 90 12.67 1.01 -9.22
CA ARG A 90 13.21 1.42 -7.92
C ARG A 90 13.67 2.88 -7.86
N LEU A 91 14.27 3.40 -8.95
CA LEU A 91 14.71 4.80 -9.00
C LEU A 91 13.53 5.78 -8.93
N VAL A 92 12.41 5.44 -9.56
CA VAL A 92 11.17 6.23 -9.48
C VAL A 92 10.63 6.21 -8.05
N CYS A 93 10.59 5.04 -7.43
CA CYS A 93 10.14 4.89 -6.05
C CYS A 93 11.02 5.67 -5.07
N LEU A 94 12.35 5.57 -5.22
CA LEU A 94 13.31 6.29 -4.38
C LEU A 94 13.18 7.81 -4.54
N LYS A 95 13.11 8.30 -5.78
CA LYS A 95 12.90 9.74 -6.07
C LYS A 95 11.60 10.26 -5.43
N ASN A 96 10.51 9.52 -5.61
CA ASN A 96 9.22 9.92 -5.07
C ASN A 96 9.22 9.90 -3.53
N TRP A 97 9.85 8.88 -2.93
CA TRP A 97 10.01 8.80 -1.48
C TRP A 97 10.84 9.97 -0.94
N LEU A 98 11.99 10.28 -1.56
CA LEU A 98 12.82 11.44 -1.16
C LEU A 98 12.03 12.76 -1.29
N GLY A 99 11.32 12.96 -2.40
CA GLY A 99 10.47 14.14 -2.59
C GLY A 99 9.40 14.25 -1.50
N ARG A 100 8.79 13.12 -1.11
CA ARG A 100 7.82 13.04 -0.02
C ARG A 100 8.44 13.41 1.33
N VAL A 101 9.62 12.88 1.64
CA VAL A 101 10.37 13.21 2.87
C VAL A 101 10.66 14.70 2.95
N ILE A 102 11.13 15.31 1.86
CA ILE A 102 11.42 16.74 1.81
C ILE A 102 10.14 17.58 2.02
N GLN A 103 9.04 17.22 1.35
CA GLN A 103 7.78 17.97 1.43
C GLN A 103 7.09 17.86 2.80
N ASN A 104 7.25 16.73 3.48
CA ASN A 104 6.56 16.46 4.75
C ASN A 104 7.51 16.39 5.95
N TRP A 105 8.74 16.90 5.82
CA TRP A 105 9.73 16.83 6.89
C TRP A 105 9.18 17.36 8.22
N GLY A 106 9.24 16.52 9.26
CA GLY A 106 8.76 16.84 10.59
C GLY A 106 7.23 16.94 10.73
N HIS A 107 6.47 16.64 9.66
CA HIS A 107 5.01 16.68 9.68
C HIS A 107 4.41 15.28 9.55
N HIS A 108 3.24 15.10 10.12
CA HIS A 108 2.42 13.91 10.00
C HIS A 108 1.72 13.86 8.64
N ARG A 109 1.54 12.65 8.11
CA ARG A 109 0.77 12.40 6.88
C ARG A 109 -0.57 11.72 7.19
N ALA A 110 -1.57 12.02 6.37
CA ALA A 110 -2.91 11.46 6.53
C ALA A 110 -3.00 9.92 6.38
N ASP A 111 -2.02 9.29 5.73
CA ASP A 111 -1.94 7.83 5.52
C ASP A 111 -1.09 7.10 6.59
N MET A 112 -0.67 7.81 7.64
CA MET A 112 0.11 7.29 8.77
C MET A 112 -0.63 7.44 10.08
N ALA A 113 -0.22 6.71 11.11
CA ALA A 113 -0.72 6.92 12.47
C ALA A 113 -0.35 8.31 12.98
N GLU A 114 -1.21 8.90 13.81
CA GLU A 114 -1.02 10.23 14.37
C GLU A 114 0.31 10.32 15.13
N GLY A 115 1.07 11.39 14.91
CA GLY A 115 2.37 11.62 15.55
C GLY A 115 3.55 10.87 14.92
N CYS A 116 3.33 10.03 13.91
CA CYS A 116 4.40 9.44 13.11
C CYS A 116 4.86 10.42 12.03
N ASN A 117 5.68 11.41 12.44
CA ASN A 117 6.15 12.44 11.53
C ASN A 117 7.16 11.91 10.51
N GLU A 118 7.15 12.46 9.30
CA GLU A 118 8.06 12.06 8.24
C GLU A 118 9.49 12.54 8.54
N TRP A 119 10.45 11.66 8.32
CA TRP A 119 11.89 11.92 8.46
C TRP A 119 12.68 11.08 7.47
N PHE A 120 13.95 11.41 7.29
CA PHE A 120 14.83 10.62 6.44
C PHE A 120 15.26 9.35 7.18
N ASP A 121 14.81 8.20 6.67
CA ASP A 121 15.16 6.88 7.18
C ASP A 121 16.08 6.14 6.19
N PRO A 122 17.38 5.97 6.51
CA PRO A 122 18.32 5.24 5.65
C PRO A 122 17.92 3.77 5.41
N GLU A 123 17.28 3.12 6.39
CA GLU A 123 16.84 1.73 6.23
C GLU A 123 15.65 1.65 5.26
N MET A 124 14.76 2.63 5.25
CA MET A 124 13.70 2.74 4.27
C MET A 124 14.26 2.96 2.86
N ALA A 125 15.28 3.80 2.70
CA ALA A 125 15.96 3.99 1.42
C ALA A 125 16.57 2.68 0.90
N LYS A 126 17.27 1.95 1.77
CA LYS A 126 17.87 0.64 1.48
C LYS A 126 16.81 -0.41 1.13
N TRP A 127 15.70 -0.41 1.85
CA TRP A 127 14.57 -1.30 1.58
C TRP A 127 13.94 -1.01 0.21
N ILE A 128 13.69 0.25 -0.13
CA ILE A 128 13.17 0.66 -1.46
C ILE A 128 14.15 0.20 -2.56
N TRP A 129 15.45 0.41 -2.37
CA TRP A 129 16.48 0.02 -3.35
C TRP A 129 16.48 -1.48 -3.65
N ASN A 130 16.26 -2.30 -2.63
CA ASN A 130 16.28 -3.76 -2.74
C ASN A 130 14.90 -4.37 -3.02
N PHE A 131 13.82 -3.59 -2.92
CA PHE A 131 12.45 -4.09 -2.95
C PHE A 131 12.16 -4.98 -4.17
N ASN A 132 12.47 -4.51 -5.37
CA ASN A 132 12.19 -5.27 -6.60
C ASN A 132 12.98 -6.58 -6.66
N LYS A 133 14.23 -6.58 -6.17
CA LYS A 133 15.07 -7.79 -6.12
C LYS A 133 14.49 -8.83 -5.15
N GLN A 134 13.96 -8.38 -4.02
CA GLN A 134 13.49 -9.26 -2.94
C GLN A 134 12.02 -9.70 -3.09
N ASN A 135 11.17 -8.85 -3.67
CA ASN A 135 9.73 -9.05 -3.62
C ASN A 135 9.06 -9.22 -4.98
N ARG A 136 9.65 -8.73 -6.08
CA ARG A 136 8.99 -8.69 -7.38
C ARG A 136 8.60 -10.07 -7.88
N ALA A 137 9.51 -11.05 -7.84
CA ALA A 137 9.23 -12.41 -8.29
C ALA A 137 8.08 -13.03 -7.48
N ARG A 138 8.15 -12.94 -6.15
CA ARG A 138 7.11 -13.41 -5.25
C ARG A 138 5.75 -12.76 -5.53
N TYR A 139 5.71 -11.46 -5.82
CA TYR A 139 4.45 -10.78 -6.12
C TYR A 139 3.86 -11.24 -7.45
N TYR A 140 4.68 -11.47 -8.46
CA TYR A 140 4.19 -12.04 -9.73
C TYR A 140 3.65 -13.46 -9.55
N GLU A 141 4.32 -14.32 -8.77
CA GLU A 141 3.81 -15.65 -8.43
C GLU A 141 2.47 -15.60 -7.67
N LEU A 142 2.35 -14.66 -6.72
CA LEU A 142 1.11 -14.43 -5.98
C LEU A 142 -0.03 -13.97 -6.91
N LEU A 143 0.26 -13.05 -7.84
CA LEU A 143 -0.71 -12.57 -8.81
C LEU A 143 -1.09 -13.64 -9.84
N ASP A 144 -0.16 -14.51 -10.22
CA ASP A 144 -0.45 -15.65 -11.12
C ASP A 144 -1.41 -16.66 -10.47
N ARG A 145 -1.32 -16.85 -9.16
CA ARG A 145 -2.27 -17.67 -8.39
C ARG A 145 -3.65 -17.02 -8.21
N ALA A 146 -3.74 -15.71 -8.39
CA ALA A 146 -4.97 -14.92 -8.23
C ALA A 146 -5.75 -14.73 -9.55
N ARG A 147 -5.70 -15.68 -10.49
CA ARG A 147 -6.33 -15.58 -11.82
C ARG A 147 -7.85 -15.50 -11.79
N ASP A 148 -8.48 -15.92 -10.70
CA ASP A 148 -9.91 -15.80 -10.43
C ASP A 148 -10.35 -14.38 -10.05
N LYS A 149 -9.40 -13.48 -9.87
CA LYS A 149 -9.59 -12.10 -9.44
C LYS A 149 -9.23 -11.08 -10.52
N ASN A 150 -9.69 -9.86 -10.36
CA ASN A 150 -9.28 -8.76 -11.23
C ASN A 150 -7.86 -8.31 -10.86
N VAL A 151 -6.86 -8.71 -11.64
CA VAL A 151 -5.45 -8.37 -11.42
C VAL A 151 -5.03 -7.21 -12.32
N ILE A 152 -4.60 -6.11 -11.71
CA ILE A 152 -4.19 -4.88 -12.40
C ILE A 152 -2.75 -4.58 -12.04
N ILE A 153 -1.85 -4.60 -13.04
CA ILE A 153 -0.43 -4.27 -12.86
C ILE A 153 -0.15 -2.92 -13.53
N LEU A 154 0.25 -1.95 -12.72
CA LEU A 154 0.55 -0.59 -13.16
C LEU A 154 2.06 -0.35 -13.05
N LYS A 155 2.72 -0.06 -14.17
CA LYS A 155 4.19 0.08 -14.25
C LYS A 155 4.67 1.54 -14.25
N SER A 156 3.73 2.51 -14.26
CA SER A 156 4.05 3.93 -14.25
C SER A 156 2.90 4.77 -13.71
N ARG A 157 3.22 5.98 -13.25
CA ARG A 157 2.22 6.96 -12.79
C ARG A 157 1.17 7.24 -13.89
N ARG A 158 1.59 7.35 -15.16
CA ARG A 158 0.68 7.57 -16.28
C ARG A 158 -0.33 6.42 -16.45
N GLN A 159 0.10 5.18 -16.21
CA GLN A 159 -0.84 4.04 -16.24
C GLN A 159 -1.82 4.10 -15.06
N ALA A 160 -1.38 4.51 -13.87
CA ALA A 160 -2.27 4.69 -12.73
C ALA A 160 -3.30 5.82 -12.95
N GLU A 161 -2.88 6.92 -13.55
CA GLU A 161 -3.78 8.02 -13.93
C GLU A 161 -4.81 7.56 -14.96
N ARG A 162 -4.38 6.90 -16.04
CA ARG A 162 -5.31 6.35 -17.06
C ARG A 162 -6.28 5.31 -16.47
N PHE A 163 -5.81 4.48 -15.56
CA PHE A 163 -6.68 3.53 -14.87
C PHE A 163 -7.77 4.25 -14.09
N LEU A 164 -7.40 5.28 -13.34
CA LEU A 164 -8.38 6.11 -12.62
C LEU A 164 -9.33 6.84 -13.56
N ASP A 165 -8.85 7.36 -14.69
CA ASP A 165 -9.69 8.10 -15.67
C ASP A 165 -10.69 7.19 -16.39
N GLY A 166 -10.44 5.89 -16.43
CA GLY A 166 -11.31 4.89 -17.01
C GLY A 166 -12.40 4.33 -16.09
N LEU A 167 -12.46 4.80 -14.83
CA LEU A 167 -13.49 4.47 -13.84
C LEU A 167 -14.59 5.54 -13.82
#